data_fa30863cea34b4d8e9a6b2de313a3352
#
_entry.id   fa30863cea34b4d8e9a6b2de313a3352
#
_cell.length_a   1.000
_cell.length_b   1.000
_cell.length_c   1.000
_cell.angle_alpha   90.00
_cell.angle_beta   90.00
_cell.angle_gamma   90.00
#
_symmetry.space_group_name_H-M   'P 1'
#
loop_
_entity.id
_entity.type
_entity.pdbx_description
1 polymer ?
#
loop_
_entity_poly.entity_id
_entity_poly.type
_entity_poly.pdbx_seq_one_letter_code
_entity_poly.pdbx_strand_id
1 'polypeptide(L)'
;MLRLLWTISFALLMLTSNIALSDTIGNVVKQKGNASVERAKNKLVLKKNSGIEFKDNVRTGDGDIGIKFVDNTNVAISPHSSLVIDDFVYDPNSKSGSKLVMNVALGTVRYASGNIAKLNAQNVDIRTPTARIGV
;
A
#
# COMPACT_ATOMS: atom_id res chain seq x y z
N MET A 1 21.88 -63.37 17.27
CA MET A 1 21.59 -62.59 16.04
C MET A 1 21.01 -61.24 16.44
N LEU A 2 21.83 -60.22 16.37
CA LEU A 2 21.38 -58.83 16.62
C LEU A 2 20.69 -58.33 15.34
N ARG A 3 19.40 -58.07 15.41
CA ARG A 3 18.73 -57.32 14.36
C ARG A 3 18.76 -55.84 14.79
N LEU A 4 19.63 -55.09 14.16
CA LEU A 4 19.61 -53.65 14.24
C LEU A 4 18.40 -53.15 13.44
N LEU A 5 17.37 -52.75 14.12
CA LEU A 5 16.29 -51.94 13.55
C LEU A 5 16.76 -50.50 13.49
N TRP A 6 17.24 -50.10 12.33
CA TRP A 6 17.49 -48.70 12.02
C TRP A 6 16.13 -48.03 11.76
N THR A 7 15.57 -47.48 12.79
CA THR A 7 14.47 -46.52 12.61
C THR A 7 15.08 -45.19 12.16
N ILE A 8 15.13 -45.00 10.87
CA ILE A 8 15.39 -43.67 10.30
C ILE A 8 14.17 -42.81 10.59
N SER A 9 14.23 -42.10 11.71
CA SER A 9 13.27 -41.04 12.00
C SER A 9 13.60 -39.88 11.05
N PHE A 10 12.91 -39.86 9.90
CA PHE A 10 12.94 -38.73 8.98
C PHE A 10 12.10 -37.63 9.62
N ALA A 11 12.75 -36.82 10.46
CA ALA A 11 12.16 -35.57 10.94
C ALA A 11 12.04 -34.64 9.75
N LEU A 12 10.88 -34.72 9.07
CA LEU A 12 10.46 -33.75 8.06
C LEU A 12 10.26 -32.41 8.78
N LEU A 13 11.33 -31.61 8.80
CA LEU A 13 11.29 -30.25 9.27
C LEU A 13 10.41 -29.46 8.30
N MET A 14 9.11 -29.36 8.59
CA MET A 14 8.20 -28.48 7.91
C MET A 14 8.67 -27.04 8.21
N LEU A 15 9.49 -26.49 7.31
CA LEU A 15 9.65 -25.05 7.23
C LEU A 15 8.31 -24.46 6.83
N THR A 16 7.49 -24.12 7.81
CA THR A 16 6.34 -23.26 7.58
C THR A 16 6.89 -21.88 7.28
N SER A 17 7.06 -21.58 6.01
CA SER A 17 7.29 -20.21 5.57
C SER A 17 6.05 -19.43 5.95
N ASN A 18 6.12 -18.68 7.04
CA ASN A 18 5.13 -17.67 7.33
C ASN A 18 5.21 -16.61 6.24
N ILE A 19 4.42 -16.78 5.19
CA ILE A 19 4.19 -15.73 4.21
C ILE A 19 3.38 -14.69 4.96
N ALA A 20 4.05 -13.63 5.41
CA ALA A 20 3.35 -12.46 5.91
C ALA A 20 2.60 -11.84 4.73
N LEU A 21 1.29 -12.11 4.63
CA LEU A 21 0.39 -11.44 3.70
C LEU A 21 0.21 -10.02 4.21
N SER A 22 0.83 -9.06 3.53
CA SER A 22 0.55 -7.65 3.74
C SER A 22 -0.85 -7.35 3.22
N ASP A 23 -1.68 -6.67 4.03
CA ASP A 23 -3.04 -6.34 3.65
C ASP A 23 -3.06 -5.33 2.51
N THR A 24 -3.84 -5.61 1.49
CA THR A 24 -4.12 -4.67 0.42
C THR A 24 -5.00 -3.53 0.95
N ILE A 25 -4.50 -2.30 0.88
CA ILE A 25 -5.20 -1.10 1.36
C ILE A 25 -5.93 -0.35 0.25
N GLY A 26 -5.68 -0.71 -1.00
CA GLY A 26 -6.31 -0.09 -2.16
C GLY A 26 -5.97 -0.83 -3.44
N ASN A 27 -6.59 -0.41 -4.52
CA ASN A 27 -6.37 -0.98 -5.84
C ASN A 27 -6.21 0.11 -6.89
N VAL A 28 -5.45 -0.19 -7.92
CA VAL A 28 -5.38 0.63 -9.12
C VAL A 28 -6.68 0.49 -9.90
N VAL A 29 -7.42 1.58 -10.07
CA VAL A 29 -8.70 1.60 -10.79
C VAL A 29 -8.58 2.20 -12.18
N LYS A 30 -7.52 2.97 -12.42
CA LYS A 30 -7.22 3.57 -13.71
C LYS A 30 -5.70 3.58 -13.91
N GLN A 31 -5.25 3.22 -15.10
CA GLN A 31 -3.83 3.25 -15.44
C GLN A 31 -3.67 3.62 -16.90
N LYS A 32 -2.82 4.62 -17.15
CA LYS A 32 -2.41 5.04 -18.49
C LYS A 32 -0.90 5.27 -18.45
N GLY A 33 -0.18 4.71 -19.43
CA GLY A 33 1.28 4.78 -19.47
C GLY A 33 1.95 3.92 -18.38
N ASN A 34 3.16 4.27 -18.03
CA ASN A 34 4.00 3.50 -17.12
C ASN A 34 3.81 3.95 -15.67
N ALA A 35 3.58 2.99 -14.79
CA ALA A 35 3.57 3.20 -13.35
C ALA A 35 4.23 2.01 -12.65
N SER A 36 4.87 2.26 -11.54
CA SER A 36 5.53 1.24 -10.73
C SER A 36 5.35 1.52 -9.26
N VAL A 37 5.55 0.49 -8.46
CA VAL A 37 5.61 0.61 -7.01
C VAL A 37 6.91 0.02 -6.52
N GLU A 38 7.55 0.71 -5.60
CA GLU A 38 8.67 0.20 -4.84
C GLU A 38 8.14 -0.34 -3.51
N ARG A 39 8.26 -1.64 -3.33
CA ARG A 39 7.78 -2.37 -2.17
C ARG A 39 8.90 -3.23 -1.63
N ALA A 40 9.31 -3.00 -0.35
CA ALA A 40 10.39 -3.75 0.29
C ALA A 40 11.64 -3.87 -0.59
N LYS A 41 12.10 -2.75 -1.18
CA LYS A 41 13.24 -2.63 -2.11
C LYS A 41 13.05 -3.31 -3.47
N ASN A 42 11.87 -3.87 -3.76
CA ASN A 42 11.55 -4.45 -5.05
C ASN A 42 10.69 -3.48 -5.87
N LYS A 43 11.00 -3.37 -7.15
CA LYS A 43 10.22 -2.57 -8.09
C LYS A 43 9.24 -3.47 -8.83
N LEU A 44 7.96 -3.18 -8.71
CA LEU A 44 6.88 -3.90 -9.36
C LEU A 44 6.15 -2.98 -10.33
N VAL A 45 5.78 -3.51 -11.50
CA VAL A 45 4.97 -2.77 -12.47
C VAL A 45 3.52 -2.74 -12.01
N LEU A 46 2.92 -1.56 -12.01
CA LEU A 46 1.50 -1.39 -11.69
C LEU A 46 0.65 -1.46 -12.96
N LYS A 47 -0.43 -2.19 -12.85
CA LYS A 47 -1.47 -2.33 -13.88
C LYS A 47 -2.84 -2.10 -13.24
N LYS A 48 -3.87 -1.92 -14.06
CA LYS A 48 -5.25 -1.89 -13.57
C LYS A 48 -5.53 -3.14 -12.73
N ASN A 49 -6.17 -2.97 -11.60
CA ASN A 49 -6.47 -3.96 -10.56
C ASN A 49 -5.27 -4.41 -9.69
N SER A 50 -4.07 -3.87 -9.90
CA SER A 50 -2.95 -4.12 -8.98
C SER A 50 -3.29 -3.63 -7.58
N GLY A 51 -2.94 -4.43 -6.56
CA GLY A 51 -3.11 -4.06 -5.15
C GLY A 51 -2.05 -3.06 -4.69
N ILE A 52 -2.46 -2.13 -3.83
CA ILE A 52 -1.59 -1.19 -3.15
C ILE A 52 -1.51 -1.59 -1.68
N GLU A 53 -0.32 -1.56 -1.12
CA GLU A 53 -0.05 -1.97 0.25
C GLU A 53 0.53 -0.82 1.08
N PHE A 54 0.51 -1.02 2.37
CA PHE A 54 1.14 -0.11 3.34
C PHE A 54 2.63 0.08 3.03
N LYS A 55 3.13 1.30 3.14
CA LYS A 55 4.51 1.69 2.82
C LYS A 55 4.89 1.67 1.34
N ASP A 56 3.98 1.40 0.44
CA ASP A 56 4.26 1.47 -0.98
C ASP A 56 4.69 2.87 -1.40
N ASN A 57 5.71 2.93 -2.24
CA ASN A 57 6.12 4.13 -2.95
C ASN A 57 5.69 4.00 -4.42
N VAL A 58 4.62 4.68 -4.76
CA VAL A 58 4.04 4.66 -6.11
C VAL A 58 4.70 5.74 -6.96
N ARG A 59 5.19 5.34 -8.13
CA ARG A 59 5.83 6.25 -9.09
C ARG A 59 5.19 6.14 -10.46
N THR A 60 4.99 7.28 -11.09
CA THR A 60 4.53 7.36 -12.48
C THR A 60 5.66 7.81 -13.38
N GLY A 61 5.66 7.29 -14.61
CA GLY A 61 6.47 7.80 -15.71
C GLY A 61 5.66 8.82 -16.54
N ASP A 62 5.52 8.61 -17.84
CA ASP A 62 4.79 9.50 -18.74
C ASP A 62 3.26 9.40 -18.60
N GLY A 63 2.78 8.41 -17.88
CA GLY A 63 1.36 8.16 -17.68
C GLY A 63 0.84 8.59 -16.32
N ASP A 64 -0.45 8.40 -16.13
CA ASP A 64 -1.16 8.68 -14.89
C ASP A 64 -1.81 7.42 -14.32
N ILE A 65 -2.10 7.44 -13.02
CA ILE A 65 -2.69 6.33 -12.31
C ILE A 65 -3.74 6.82 -11.31
N GLY A 66 -4.85 6.11 -11.23
CA GLY A 66 -5.87 6.32 -10.20
C GLY A 66 -5.92 5.16 -9.24
N ILE A 67 -5.92 5.46 -7.94
CA ILE A 67 -5.99 4.49 -6.86
C ILE A 67 -7.26 4.73 -6.05
N LYS A 68 -7.99 3.66 -5.76
CA LYS A 68 -9.10 3.68 -4.82
C LYS A 68 -8.73 2.86 -3.59
N PHE A 69 -8.74 3.49 -2.44
CA PHE A 69 -8.48 2.84 -1.15
C PHE A 69 -9.74 2.15 -0.61
N VAL A 70 -9.56 1.25 0.33
CA VAL A 70 -10.66 0.47 0.93
C VAL A 70 -11.66 1.34 1.72
N ASP A 71 -11.27 2.56 2.12
CA ASP A 71 -12.15 3.55 2.75
C ASP A 71 -12.86 4.48 1.74
N ASN A 72 -12.79 4.17 0.44
CA ASN A 72 -13.29 4.96 -0.67
C ASN A 72 -12.55 6.30 -0.92
N THR A 73 -11.39 6.51 -0.34
CA THR A 73 -10.49 7.59 -0.76
C THR A 73 -10.04 7.34 -2.19
N ASN A 74 -10.10 8.36 -3.04
CA ASN A 74 -9.58 8.30 -4.41
C ASN A 74 -8.38 9.21 -4.55
N VAL A 75 -7.33 8.71 -5.14
CA VAL A 75 -6.10 9.44 -5.41
C VAL A 75 -5.73 9.29 -6.88
N ALA A 76 -5.53 10.40 -7.57
CA ALA A 76 -5.02 10.42 -8.94
C ALA A 76 -3.61 10.98 -8.94
N ILE A 77 -2.67 10.21 -9.49
CA ILE A 77 -1.26 10.56 -9.55
C ILE A 77 -0.94 10.94 -10.99
N SER A 78 -0.53 12.18 -11.20
CA SER A 78 -0.18 12.74 -12.51
C SER A 78 1.15 12.19 -13.02
N PRO A 79 1.52 12.39 -14.31
CA PRO A 79 2.83 11.97 -14.82
C PRO A 79 3.99 12.52 -13.99
N HIS A 80 5.10 11.79 -13.96
CA HIS A 80 6.35 12.14 -13.27
C HIS A 80 6.18 12.51 -11.81
N SER A 81 5.38 11.72 -11.11
CA SER A 81 5.03 11.93 -9.70
C SER A 81 5.42 10.74 -8.84
N SER A 82 5.60 11.00 -7.54
CA SER A 82 5.91 9.97 -6.54
C SER A 82 5.07 10.19 -5.29
N LEU A 83 4.38 9.14 -4.86
CA LEU A 83 3.52 9.13 -3.66
C LEU A 83 3.90 7.97 -2.76
N VAL A 84 4.23 8.28 -1.51
CA VAL A 84 4.45 7.27 -0.47
C VAL A 84 3.24 7.23 0.45
N ILE A 85 2.74 6.03 0.73
CA ILE A 85 1.68 5.82 1.71
C ILE A 85 2.34 5.48 3.04
N ASP A 86 2.52 6.51 3.89
CA ASP A 86 3.26 6.38 5.15
C ASP A 86 2.47 5.67 6.23
N ASP A 87 1.16 5.87 6.27
CA ASP A 87 0.28 5.22 7.23
C ASP A 87 -1.13 5.06 6.66
N PHE A 88 -1.74 3.95 6.94
CA PHE A 88 -3.13 3.68 6.57
C PHE A 88 -3.75 2.69 7.55
N VAL A 89 -4.72 3.17 8.32
CA VAL A 89 -5.55 2.35 9.19
C VAL A 89 -7.00 2.79 8.99
N TYR A 90 -7.87 1.85 8.69
CA TYR A 90 -9.29 2.12 8.54
C TYR A 90 -10.12 1.19 9.42
N ASP A 91 -10.80 1.78 10.39
CA ASP A 91 -11.80 1.14 11.23
C ASP A 91 -13.08 1.98 11.19
N PRO A 92 -14.15 1.51 10.50
CA PRO A 92 -15.38 2.30 10.36
C PRO A 92 -16.09 2.56 11.69
N ASN A 93 -15.74 1.82 12.74
CA ASN A 93 -16.33 1.96 14.08
C ASN A 93 -15.49 2.86 15.02
N SER A 94 -14.34 3.33 14.58
CA SER A 94 -13.43 4.12 15.41
C SER A 94 -13.03 5.42 14.74
N LYS A 95 -13.48 6.57 15.30
CA LYS A 95 -13.06 7.90 14.84
C LYS A 95 -11.58 8.17 15.12
N SER A 96 -11.06 7.66 16.24
CA SER A 96 -9.66 7.88 16.63
C SER A 96 -8.70 6.84 16.10
N GLY A 97 -9.20 5.66 15.73
CA GLY A 97 -8.40 4.53 15.25
C GLY A 97 -8.12 4.56 13.74
N SER A 98 -8.80 5.43 12.98
CA SER A 98 -8.59 5.55 11.54
C SER A 98 -7.59 6.64 11.22
N LYS A 99 -6.69 6.38 10.26
CA LYS A 99 -5.60 7.29 9.91
C LYS A 99 -5.15 7.08 8.47
N LEU A 100 -4.87 8.17 7.78
CA LEU A 100 -4.24 8.16 6.45
C LEU A 100 -3.15 9.23 6.41
N VAL A 101 -1.93 8.80 6.16
CA VAL A 101 -0.78 9.70 5.96
C VAL A 101 -0.14 9.39 4.61
N MET A 102 -0.07 10.40 3.77
CA MET A 102 0.56 10.32 2.45
C MET A 102 1.65 11.38 2.32
N ASN A 103 2.71 11.03 1.62
CA ASN A 103 3.79 11.95 1.28
C ASN A 103 3.93 12.04 -0.23
N VAL A 104 3.62 13.20 -0.78
CA VAL A 104 3.86 13.51 -2.19
C VAL A 104 5.31 13.99 -2.31
N ALA A 105 6.21 13.07 -2.64
CA ALA A 105 7.64 13.38 -2.71
C ALA A 105 8.01 14.16 -3.97
N LEU A 106 7.26 13.99 -5.06
CA LEU A 106 7.49 14.62 -6.34
C LEU A 106 6.18 14.74 -7.12
N GLY A 107 6.03 15.80 -7.89
CA GLY A 107 4.96 15.98 -8.86
C GLY A 107 3.63 16.37 -8.27
N THR A 108 2.55 15.93 -8.90
CA THR A 108 1.17 16.35 -8.60
C THR A 108 0.28 15.16 -8.31
N VAL A 109 -0.50 15.29 -7.23
CA VAL A 109 -1.47 14.30 -6.81
C VAL A 109 -2.80 15.00 -6.54
N ARG A 110 -3.90 14.41 -7.02
CA ARG A 110 -5.26 14.82 -6.69
C ARG A 110 -5.82 13.89 -5.64
N TYR A 111 -6.42 14.46 -4.63
CA TYR A 111 -7.02 13.73 -3.52
C TYR A 111 -8.52 14.01 -3.44
N ALA A 112 -9.31 12.95 -3.35
CA ALA A 112 -10.73 13.03 -3.05
C ALA A 112 -11.01 12.25 -1.76
N SER A 113 -11.57 12.92 -0.78
CA SER A 113 -11.82 12.40 0.57
C SER A 113 -12.68 11.13 0.57
N GLY A 114 -12.29 10.18 1.40
CA GLY A 114 -13.05 8.96 1.68
C GLY A 114 -13.60 8.93 3.10
N ASN A 115 -13.84 7.72 3.59
CA ASN A 115 -14.50 7.51 4.89
C ASN A 115 -13.63 7.90 6.08
N ILE A 116 -12.30 7.78 5.99
CA ILE A 116 -11.40 8.21 7.08
C ILE A 116 -11.58 9.72 7.36
N ALA A 117 -11.56 10.54 6.30
CA ALA A 117 -11.77 11.98 6.43
C ALA A 117 -13.18 12.33 6.95
N LYS A 118 -14.19 11.54 6.56
CA LYS A 118 -15.58 11.71 7.06
C LYS A 118 -15.72 11.38 8.53
N LEU A 119 -14.97 10.39 9.04
CA LEU A 119 -14.93 10.09 10.47
C LEU A 119 -14.29 11.22 11.27
N ASN A 120 -13.15 11.69 10.80
CA ASN A 120 -12.43 12.84 11.36
C ASN A 120 -11.42 13.34 10.33
N ALA A 121 -11.62 14.55 9.83
CA ALA A 121 -10.73 15.18 8.85
C ALA A 121 -9.28 15.32 9.36
N GLN A 122 -9.08 15.47 10.65
CA GLN A 122 -7.75 15.55 11.26
C GLN A 122 -6.95 14.24 11.18
N ASN A 123 -7.60 13.13 10.87
CA ASN A 123 -6.95 11.82 10.70
C ASN A 123 -6.29 11.65 9.32
N VAL A 124 -6.45 12.62 8.43
CA VAL A 124 -5.80 12.64 7.13
C VAL A 124 -4.71 13.70 7.10
N ASP A 125 -3.48 13.28 6.80
CA ASP A 125 -2.31 14.14 6.69
C ASP A 125 -1.63 13.90 5.34
N ILE A 126 -1.63 14.93 4.48
CA ILE A 126 -0.97 14.89 3.19
C ILE A 126 0.22 15.85 3.24
N ARG A 127 1.40 15.30 3.06
CA ARG A 127 2.67 16.03 3.14
C ARG A 127 3.27 16.21 1.76
N THR A 128 3.88 17.38 1.56
CA THR A 128 4.74 17.68 0.40
C THR A 128 6.10 18.13 0.92
N PRO A 129 7.14 18.24 0.07
CA PRO A 129 8.47 18.71 0.52
C PRO A 129 8.45 20.08 1.18
N THR A 130 7.49 20.94 0.85
CA THR A 130 7.42 22.33 1.30
C THR A 130 6.22 22.65 2.17
N ALA A 131 5.24 21.76 2.27
CA ALA A 131 3.99 22.04 2.98
C ALA A 131 3.36 20.77 3.56
N ARG A 132 2.50 20.97 4.55
CA ARG A 132 1.61 19.94 5.07
C ARG A 132 0.17 20.41 4.80
N ILE A 133 -0.62 19.55 4.21
CA ILE A 133 -2.01 19.84 3.87
C ILE A 133 -2.91 19.06 4.81
N GLY A 134 -3.66 19.75 5.63
CA GLY A 134 -4.76 19.20 6.40
C GLY A 134 -6.03 19.14 5.56
N VAL A 135 -6.83 18.14 5.78
CA VAL A 135 -8.06 17.89 5.00
C VAL A 135 -9.29 18.04 5.90
#